data_1c7ac9301455c78a70cf85dd1d040ce0
#
_entry.id   1c7ac9301455c78a70cf85dd1d040ce0
#
_cell.length_a   1.000
_cell.length_b   1.000
_cell.length_c   1.000
_cell.angle_alpha   90.00
_cell.angle_beta   90.00
_cell.angle_gamma   90.00
#
_symmetry.space_group_name_H-M   'P 1'
#
loop_
_entity.id
_entity.type
_entity.pdbx_description
1 polymer ?
#
loop_
_entity_poly.entity_id
_entity_poly.type
_entity_poly.pdbx_seq_one_letter_code
_entity_poly.pdbx_strand_id
1 'polypeptide(L)'
;MTEANWVSVFARNEPEQHASDILVLPGWGEAEWQKLLAHTMPRPFRASEVVIQRGAAERTLYLVAAGLLEVGVTQVDGVSMTSLARISSGSILGEQSFFDGQPRSANVWAVADGTLLLLPYDNFTVFGEAEPALARDFLFAMARVLSIRLRNTSFRLRR
;
A
#
# COMPACT_ATOMS: atom_id res chain seq x y z
N MET A 1 8.35 -17.62 10.67
CA MET A 1 7.21 -17.56 9.74
C MET A 1 7.70 -17.81 8.33
N THR A 2 7.19 -18.85 7.70
CA THR A 2 7.59 -19.21 6.35
C THR A 2 6.98 -18.22 5.33
N GLU A 3 7.76 -17.86 4.32
CA GLU A 3 7.40 -16.92 3.25
C GLU A 3 6.07 -17.25 2.54
N ALA A 4 5.57 -18.45 2.72
CA ALA A 4 4.47 -19.02 1.96
C ALA A 4 3.09 -18.39 2.21
N ASN A 5 2.97 -17.52 3.21
CA ASN A 5 1.63 -17.13 3.68
C ASN A 5 1.18 -15.72 3.28
N TRP A 6 2.03 -14.92 2.65
CA TRP A 6 1.65 -13.57 2.23
C TRP A 6 0.61 -13.58 1.11
N VAL A 7 0.67 -14.57 0.23
CA VAL A 7 -0.30 -14.75 -0.85
C VAL A 7 -1.72 -14.83 -0.30
N SER A 8 -1.93 -15.55 0.80
CA SER A 8 -3.27 -15.74 1.36
C SER A 8 -3.88 -14.45 1.90
N VAL A 9 -3.04 -13.51 2.35
CA VAL A 9 -3.51 -12.20 2.85
C VAL A 9 -4.20 -11.43 1.71
N PHE A 10 -3.59 -11.41 0.53
CA PHE A 10 -4.08 -10.64 -0.61
C PHE A 10 -5.15 -11.42 -1.42
N ALA A 11 -5.00 -12.72 -1.52
CA ALA A 11 -5.93 -13.56 -2.28
C ALA A 11 -7.32 -13.68 -1.63
N ARG A 12 -7.45 -13.37 -0.34
CA ARG A 12 -8.71 -13.41 0.40
C ARG A 12 -9.54 -12.14 0.29
N ASN A 13 -9.00 -11.07 -0.29
CA ASN A 13 -9.74 -9.82 -0.41
C ASN A 13 -10.92 -10.00 -1.36
N GLU A 14 -12.11 -9.65 -0.89
CA GLU A 14 -13.34 -9.88 -1.62
C GLU A 14 -13.91 -8.58 -2.22
N PRO A 15 -14.61 -8.68 -3.37
CA PRO A 15 -15.22 -7.52 -4.04
C PRO A 15 -16.28 -6.81 -3.21
N GLU A 16 -16.88 -7.50 -2.26
CA GLU A 16 -17.98 -6.98 -1.44
C GLU A 16 -17.54 -5.89 -0.46
N GLN A 17 -16.22 -5.74 -0.24
CA GLN A 17 -15.68 -4.70 0.63
C GLN A 17 -15.50 -3.38 -0.13
N HIS A 18 -16.55 -2.92 -0.80
CA HIS A 18 -16.49 -1.76 -1.69
C HIS A 18 -16.08 -0.45 -1.00
N ALA A 19 -16.35 -0.31 0.29
CA ALA A 19 -15.99 0.89 1.03
C ALA A 19 -14.56 0.84 1.57
N SER A 20 -13.88 -0.28 1.45
CA SER A 20 -12.54 -0.49 1.96
C SER A 20 -11.49 -0.21 0.87
N ASP A 21 -10.38 0.40 1.28
CA ASP A 21 -9.26 0.70 0.40
C ASP A 21 -8.23 -0.44 0.31
N ILE A 22 -8.65 -1.67 0.52
CA ILE A 22 -7.80 -2.84 0.31
C ILE A 22 -7.67 -3.17 -1.17
N LEU A 23 -6.60 -3.87 -1.54
CA LEU A 23 -6.43 -4.39 -2.89
C LEU A 23 -7.42 -5.52 -3.15
N VAL A 24 -8.16 -5.42 -4.25
CA VAL A 24 -9.12 -6.43 -4.66
C VAL A 24 -8.85 -6.83 -6.11
N LEU A 25 -8.48 -8.09 -6.30
CA LEU A 25 -8.18 -8.69 -7.59
C LEU A 25 -8.91 -10.05 -7.69
N PRO A 26 -10.23 -10.01 -7.91
CA PRO A 26 -11.04 -11.23 -7.85
C PRO A 26 -10.68 -12.25 -8.93
N GLY A 27 -10.10 -11.80 -10.05
CA GLY A 27 -9.62 -12.69 -11.10
C GLY A 27 -8.27 -13.34 -10.83
N TRP A 28 -7.61 -13.00 -9.71
CA TRP A 28 -6.30 -13.54 -9.36
C TRP A 28 -6.45 -14.67 -8.34
N GLY A 29 -5.82 -15.81 -8.64
CA GLY A 29 -5.60 -16.88 -7.69
C GLY A 29 -4.20 -16.80 -7.09
N GLU A 30 -3.80 -17.86 -6.42
CA GLU A 30 -2.48 -17.93 -5.78
C GLU A 30 -1.33 -17.78 -6.78
N ALA A 31 -1.47 -18.35 -7.99
CA ALA A 31 -0.41 -18.32 -9.01
C ALA A 31 -0.10 -16.89 -9.45
N GLU A 32 -1.12 -16.08 -9.68
CA GLU A 32 -0.96 -14.69 -10.12
C GLU A 32 -0.34 -13.84 -9.00
N TRP A 33 -0.81 -14.00 -7.77
CA TRP A 33 -0.23 -13.32 -6.62
C TRP A 33 1.23 -13.71 -6.40
N GLN A 34 1.57 -14.99 -6.53
CA GLN A 34 2.96 -15.45 -6.40
C GLN A 34 3.87 -14.77 -7.41
N LYS A 35 3.40 -14.58 -8.65
CA LYS A 35 4.18 -13.90 -9.70
C LYS A 35 4.50 -12.46 -9.32
N LEU A 36 3.52 -11.72 -8.79
CA LEU A 36 3.76 -10.35 -8.34
C LEU A 36 4.67 -10.33 -7.11
N LEU A 37 4.35 -11.11 -6.10
CA LEU A 37 5.06 -11.08 -4.81
C LEU A 37 6.51 -11.55 -4.93
N ALA A 38 6.85 -12.31 -5.98
CA ALA A 38 8.24 -12.67 -6.29
C ALA A 38 9.12 -11.44 -6.57
N HIS A 39 8.53 -10.30 -6.92
CA HIS A 39 9.24 -9.04 -7.17
C HIS A 39 9.29 -8.14 -5.94
N THR A 40 8.80 -8.60 -4.81
CA THR A 40 8.79 -7.86 -3.56
C THR A 40 9.83 -8.36 -2.57
N MET A 41 10.14 -7.51 -1.59
CA MET A 41 11.03 -7.85 -0.48
C MET A 41 10.32 -7.60 0.85
N PRO A 42 10.30 -8.56 1.78
CA PRO A 42 9.66 -8.34 3.08
C PRO A 42 10.50 -7.38 3.94
N ARG A 43 9.80 -6.48 4.63
CA ARG A 43 10.38 -5.56 5.61
C ARG A 43 9.55 -5.62 6.89
N PRO A 44 10.03 -6.28 7.94
CA PRO A 44 9.36 -6.26 9.24
C PRO A 44 9.40 -4.86 9.85
N PHE A 45 8.39 -4.53 10.64
CA PHE A 45 8.37 -3.28 11.41
C PHE A 45 7.81 -3.53 12.80
N ARG A 46 8.16 -2.64 13.73
CA ARG A 46 7.67 -2.67 15.10
C ARG A 46 6.75 -1.50 15.38
N ALA A 47 5.87 -1.67 16.35
CA ALA A 47 4.99 -0.61 16.83
C ALA A 47 5.79 0.67 17.12
N SER A 48 5.23 1.81 16.77
CA SER A 48 5.81 3.16 16.90
C SER A 48 6.92 3.48 15.90
N GLU A 49 7.35 2.55 15.06
CA GLU A 49 8.36 2.81 14.03
C GLU A 49 7.79 3.69 12.92
N VAL A 50 8.55 4.68 12.47
CA VAL A 50 8.22 5.49 11.28
C VAL A 50 8.73 4.74 10.07
N VAL A 51 7.83 4.29 9.21
CA VAL A 51 8.18 3.50 8.03
C VAL A 51 8.26 4.33 6.75
N ILE A 52 7.53 5.44 6.69
CA ILE A 52 7.62 6.41 5.60
C ILE A 52 7.72 7.80 6.22
N GLN A 53 8.66 8.60 5.72
CA GLN A 53 8.85 9.97 6.16
C GLN A 53 8.44 10.93 5.06
N ARG A 54 7.59 11.91 5.38
CA ARG A 54 7.18 12.95 4.45
C ARG A 54 8.39 13.66 3.86
N GLY A 55 8.35 13.87 2.55
CA GLY A 55 9.43 14.54 1.82
C GLY A 55 10.54 13.61 1.34
N ALA A 56 10.56 12.36 1.78
CA ALA A 56 11.54 11.39 1.30
C ALA A 56 11.36 11.10 -0.18
N ALA A 57 12.46 11.06 -0.92
CA ALA A 57 12.47 10.73 -2.34
C ALA A 57 12.59 9.22 -2.50
N GLU A 58 11.46 8.55 -2.59
CA GLU A 58 11.40 7.10 -2.71
C GLU A 58 10.21 6.68 -3.57
N ARG A 59 10.45 5.82 -4.55
CA ARG A 59 9.42 5.36 -5.49
C ARG A 59 9.15 3.87 -5.32
N THR A 60 8.82 3.47 -4.10
CA THR A 60 8.51 2.08 -3.75
C THR A 60 7.07 2.01 -3.26
N LEU A 61 6.31 1.06 -3.81
CA LEU A 61 5.00 0.71 -3.30
C LEU A 61 5.16 -0.26 -2.13
N TYR A 62 4.40 -0.06 -1.07
CA TYR A 62 4.39 -0.94 0.09
C TYR A 62 3.06 -1.67 0.16
N LEU A 63 3.10 -3.00 0.11
CA LEU A 63 1.92 -3.83 0.35
C LEU A 63 1.94 -4.23 1.84
N VAL A 64 0.82 -4.03 2.51
CA VAL A 64 0.72 -4.34 3.94
C VAL A 64 0.34 -5.81 4.10
N ALA A 65 1.30 -6.62 4.51
CA ALA A 65 1.10 -8.06 4.71
C ALA A 65 0.55 -8.38 6.10
N ALA A 66 0.97 -7.63 7.11
CA ALA A 66 0.53 -7.81 8.49
C ALA A 66 0.70 -6.51 9.26
N GLY A 67 -0.10 -6.30 10.29
CA GLY A 67 0.02 -5.17 11.19
C GLY A 67 -0.98 -4.06 10.89
N LEU A 68 -0.76 -2.92 11.54
CA LEU A 68 -1.61 -1.74 11.39
C LEU A 68 -0.70 -0.50 11.36
N LEU A 69 -0.95 0.36 10.38
CA LEU A 69 -0.20 1.60 10.21
C LEU A 69 -1.14 2.80 10.22
N GLU A 70 -0.58 3.95 10.52
CA GLU A 70 -1.31 5.20 10.56
C GLU A 70 -0.60 6.23 9.69
N VAL A 71 -1.37 6.90 8.84
CA VAL A 71 -0.89 7.93 7.91
C VAL A 71 -1.26 9.28 8.49
N GLY A 72 -0.30 10.20 8.48
CA GLY A 72 -0.58 11.53 9.00
C GLY A 72 0.36 12.60 8.46
N VAL A 73 0.01 13.85 8.77
CA VAL A 73 0.82 15.02 8.43
C VAL A 73 1.09 15.82 9.68
N THR A 74 2.28 16.45 9.73
CA THR A 74 2.63 17.38 10.79
C THR A 74 1.83 18.67 10.61
N GLN A 75 1.26 19.20 11.70
CA GLN A 75 0.56 20.47 11.70
C GLN A 75 1.53 21.64 11.48
N VAL A 76 0.96 22.82 11.21
CA VAL A 76 1.72 24.04 10.97
C VAL A 76 2.64 24.41 12.16
N ASP A 77 2.28 23.99 13.39
CA ASP A 77 3.10 24.19 14.58
C ASP A 77 4.38 23.33 14.61
N GLY A 78 4.51 22.36 13.70
CA GLY A 78 5.67 21.47 13.60
C GLY A 78 5.75 20.39 14.67
N VAL A 79 4.82 20.35 15.62
CA VAL A 79 4.81 19.44 16.77
C VAL A 79 3.64 18.47 16.74
N SER A 80 2.44 18.98 16.41
CA SER A 80 1.22 18.17 16.40
C SER A 80 1.11 17.38 15.10
N MET A 81 0.67 16.14 15.18
CA MET A 81 0.39 15.27 14.04
C MET A 81 -1.11 15.11 13.87
N THR A 82 -1.58 15.27 12.64
CA THR A 82 -2.97 14.96 12.28
C THR A 82 -3.01 13.61 11.59
N SER A 83 -3.73 12.65 12.19
CA SER A 83 -3.99 11.36 11.57
C SER A 83 -4.97 11.53 10.40
N LEU A 84 -4.59 11.03 9.23
CA LEU A 84 -5.41 11.05 8.03
C LEU A 84 -6.15 9.73 7.83
N ALA A 85 -5.50 8.60 8.13
CA ALA A 85 -6.07 7.28 7.89
C ALA A 85 -5.31 6.21 8.65
N ARG A 86 -5.96 5.07 8.86
CA ARG A 86 -5.33 3.83 9.30
C ARG A 86 -5.36 2.83 8.16
N ILE A 87 -4.28 2.11 8.00
CA ILE A 87 -4.08 1.15 6.90
C ILE A 87 -3.81 -0.22 7.49
N SER A 88 -4.60 -1.19 7.08
CA SER A 88 -4.53 -2.57 7.58
C SER A 88 -3.98 -3.52 6.52
N SER A 89 -3.79 -4.77 6.91
CA SER A 89 -3.32 -5.83 6.01
C SER A 89 -4.24 -5.97 4.79
N GLY A 90 -3.66 -6.24 3.64
CA GLY A 90 -4.35 -6.33 2.37
C GLY A 90 -4.39 -5.03 1.58
N SER A 91 -3.93 -3.91 2.16
CA SER A 91 -3.90 -2.61 1.48
C SER A 91 -2.49 -2.21 1.07
N ILE A 92 -2.36 -1.01 0.53
CA ILE A 92 -1.10 -0.45 0.01
C ILE A 92 -0.79 0.89 0.65
N LEU A 93 0.51 1.24 0.61
CA LEU A 93 1.05 2.52 1.04
C LEU A 93 2.05 3.04 0.01
N GLY A 94 2.20 4.37 -0.05
CA GLY A 94 3.19 4.98 -0.92
C GLY A 94 2.80 4.98 -2.38
N GLU A 95 1.53 4.80 -2.69
CA GLU A 95 1.01 4.71 -4.06
C GLU A 95 1.17 6.00 -4.84
N GLN A 96 1.04 7.17 -4.19
CA GLN A 96 1.18 8.45 -4.88
C GLN A 96 2.58 8.60 -5.48
N SER A 97 3.61 8.46 -4.66
CA SER A 97 5.00 8.55 -5.11
C SER A 97 5.36 7.47 -6.12
N PHE A 98 4.79 6.29 -5.96
CA PHE A 98 4.96 5.19 -6.90
C PHE A 98 4.47 5.59 -8.30
N PHE A 99 3.32 6.26 -8.39
CA PHE A 99 2.74 6.67 -9.68
C PHE A 99 3.40 7.92 -10.25
N ASP A 100 3.56 8.98 -9.45
CA ASP A 100 3.98 10.29 -9.98
C ASP A 100 5.46 10.61 -9.79
N GLY A 101 6.19 9.80 -9.03
CA GLY A 101 7.61 10.02 -8.77
C GLY A 101 7.93 11.21 -7.87
N GLN A 102 6.92 11.83 -7.26
CA GLN A 102 7.12 12.95 -6.35
C GLN A 102 7.52 12.46 -4.95
N PRO A 103 8.13 13.32 -4.12
CA PRO A 103 8.45 12.96 -2.74
C PRO A 103 7.23 12.49 -1.96
N ARG A 104 7.46 11.71 -0.90
CA ARG A 104 6.39 11.19 -0.03
C ARG A 104 5.53 12.34 0.51
N SER A 105 4.21 12.18 0.42
CA SER A 105 3.23 13.23 0.77
C SER A 105 2.87 13.24 2.25
N ALA A 106 3.16 12.19 2.99
CA ALA A 106 2.77 12.04 4.39
C ALA A 106 3.78 11.19 5.16
N ASN A 107 3.68 11.23 6.48
CA ASN A 107 4.37 10.31 7.37
C ASN A 107 3.51 9.06 7.57
N VAL A 108 4.16 7.91 7.74
CA VAL A 108 3.48 6.66 8.10
C VAL A 108 4.24 6.02 9.24
N TRP A 109 3.54 5.68 10.31
CA TRP A 109 4.12 5.00 11.46
C TRP A 109 3.30 3.77 11.82
N ALA A 110 3.95 2.82 12.47
CA ALA A 110 3.33 1.58 12.88
C ALA A 110 2.53 1.76 14.17
N VAL A 111 1.32 1.25 14.19
CA VAL A 111 0.48 1.17 15.40
C VAL A 111 0.71 -0.17 16.11
N ALA A 112 0.99 -1.21 15.36
CA ALA A 112 1.28 -2.55 15.84
C ALA A 112 2.44 -3.15 15.03
N ASP A 113 3.08 -4.17 15.54
CA ASP A 113 4.11 -4.91 14.80
C ASP A 113 3.53 -5.52 13.54
N GLY A 114 4.33 -5.62 12.48
CA GLY A 114 3.87 -6.21 11.24
C GLY A 114 4.96 -6.36 10.20
N THR A 115 4.54 -6.52 8.95
CA THR A 115 5.43 -6.71 7.81
C THR A 115 4.88 -5.99 6.59
N LEU A 116 5.76 -5.28 5.90
CA LEU A 116 5.50 -4.70 4.58
C LEU A 116 6.19 -5.55 3.52
N LEU A 117 5.59 -5.63 2.34
CA LEU A 117 6.25 -6.15 1.15
C LEU A 117 6.58 -4.96 0.25
N LEU A 118 7.86 -4.78 -0.02
CA LEU A 118 8.39 -3.64 -0.77
C LEU A 118 8.41 -3.98 -2.26
N LEU A 119 7.72 -3.17 -3.06
CA LEU A 119 7.71 -3.31 -4.51
C LEU A 119 8.30 -2.04 -5.13
N PRO A 120 9.63 -1.99 -5.37
CA PRO A 120 10.23 -0.86 -6.06
C PRO A 120 9.66 -0.68 -7.46
N TYR A 121 9.60 0.57 -7.93
CA TYR A 121 9.08 0.88 -9.26
C TYR A 121 9.78 0.08 -10.37
N ASP A 122 11.11 -0.04 -10.29
CA ASP A 122 11.87 -0.80 -11.30
C ASP A 122 11.49 -2.28 -11.29
N ASN A 123 11.24 -2.86 -10.12
CA ASN A 123 10.81 -4.25 -10.01
C ASN A 123 9.41 -4.44 -10.63
N PHE A 124 8.52 -3.47 -10.42
CA PHE A 124 7.20 -3.50 -11.05
C PHE A 124 7.30 -3.40 -12.58
N THR A 125 8.23 -2.58 -13.08
CA THR A 125 8.47 -2.47 -14.53
C THR A 125 8.91 -3.82 -15.11
N VAL A 126 9.83 -4.52 -14.45
CA VAL A 126 10.26 -5.87 -14.86
C VAL A 126 9.08 -6.85 -14.86
N PHE A 127 8.27 -6.81 -13.81
CA PHE A 127 7.04 -7.61 -13.72
C PHE A 127 6.10 -7.31 -14.89
N GLY A 128 5.89 -6.02 -15.19
CA GLY A 128 5.00 -5.60 -16.28
C GLY A 128 5.47 -6.03 -17.67
N GLU A 129 6.78 -6.10 -17.88
CA GLU A 129 7.34 -6.62 -19.14
C GLU A 129 7.12 -8.12 -19.27
N ALA A 130 7.24 -8.86 -18.18
CA ALA A 130 7.04 -10.31 -18.16
C ALA A 130 5.56 -10.70 -18.18
N GLU A 131 4.72 -9.94 -17.48
CA GLU A 131 3.30 -10.24 -17.26
C GLU A 131 2.43 -8.99 -17.50
N PRO A 132 2.31 -8.53 -18.75
CA PRO A 132 1.62 -7.26 -19.04
C PRO A 132 0.14 -7.26 -18.65
N ALA A 133 -0.55 -8.39 -18.81
CA ALA A 133 -1.97 -8.49 -18.44
C ALA A 133 -2.16 -8.40 -16.92
N LEU A 134 -1.30 -9.06 -16.16
CA LEU A 134 -1.35 -9.00 -14.69
C LEU A 134 -0.98 -7.61 -14.18
N ALA A 135 0.01 -6.97 -14.80
CA ALA A 135 0.40 -5.60 -14.45
C ALA A 135 -0.76 -4.62 -14.69
N ARG A 136 -1.48 -4.78 -15.80
CA ARG A 136 -2.68 -3.99 -16.09
C ARG A 136 -3.75 -4.18 -15.00
N ASP A 137 -4.02 -5.43 -14.64
CA ASP A 137 -5.01 -5.75 -13.60
C ASP A 137 -4.61 -5.12 -12.25
N PHE A 138 -3.33 -5.21 -11.90
CA PHE A 138 -2.81 -4.65 -10.66
C PHE A 138 -2.90 -3.13 -10.65
N LEU A 139 -2.54 -2.47 -11.76
CA LEU A 139 -2.69 -1.02 -11.89
C LEU A 139 -4.14 -0.58 -11.72
N PHE A 140 -5.08 -1.34 -12.29
CA PHE A 140 -6.50 -1.04 -12.15
C PHE A 140 -6.97 -1.18 -10.69
N ALA A 141 -6.50 -2.21 -10.00
CA ALA A 141 -6.79 -2.41 -8.58
C ALA A 141 -6.24 -1.27 -7.72
N MET A 142 -5.02 -0.79 -8.01
CA MET A 142 -4.44 0.37 -7.34
C MET A 142 -5.22 1.65 -7.64
N ALA A 143 -5.67 1.84 -8.88
CA ALA A 143 -6.49 2.98 -9.25
C ALA A 143 -7.82 3.02 -8.46
N ARG A 144 -8.41 1.86 -8.21
CA ARG A 144 -9.60 1.75 -7.35
C ARG A 144 -9.30 2.23 -5.94
N VAL A 145 -8.19 1.79 -5.36
CA VAL A 145 -7.76 2.23 -4.01
C VAL A 145 -7.59 3.74 -3.97
N LEU A 146 -6.88 4.31 -4.95
CA LEU A 146 -6.69 5.76 -5.04
C LEU A 146 -8.02 6.51 -5.16
N SER A 147 -8.94 5.99 -5.97
CA SER A 147 -10.27 6.59 -6.14
C SER A 147 -11.03 6.63 -4.82
N ILE A 148 -11.01 5.54 -4.06
CA ILE A 148 -11.65 5.46 -2.75
C ILE A 148 -11.02 6.48 -1.78
N ARG A 149 -9.71 6.54 -1.73
CA ARG A 149 -8.98 7.48 -0.87
C ARG A 149 -9.26 8.93 -1.23
N LEU A 150 -9.34 9.22 -2.52
CA LEU A 150 -9.68 10.57 -3.00
C LEU A 150 -11.10 10.95 -2.59
N ARG A 151 -12.07 10.06 -2.74
CA ARG A 151 -13.45 10.30 -2.30
C ARG A 151 -13.52 10.54 -0.80
N ASN A 152 -12.79 9.77 -0.01
CA ASN A 152 -12.75 9.93 1.45
C ASN A 152 -12.15 11.28 1.84
N THR A 153 -11.10 11.72 1.17
CA THR A 153 -10.48 13.03 1.39
C THR A 153 -11.44 14.16 1.01
N SER A 154 -12.07 14.06 -0.15
CA SER A 154 -13.05 15.07 -0.62
C SER A 154 -14.24 15.17 0.33
N PHE A 155 -14.69 14.03 0.87
CA PHE A 155 -15.80 14.00 1.84
C PHE A 155 -15.41 14.71 3.15
N ARG A 156 -14.18 14.53 3.61
CA ARG A 156 -13.67 15.22 4.82
C ARG A 156 -13.62 16.74 4.64
N LEU A 157 -13.27 17.21 3.45
CA LEU A 157 -13.16 18.64 3.15
C LEU A 157 -14.53 19.34 3.08
N ARG A 158 -15.61 18.58 2.92
CA ARG A 158 -16.98 19.10 2.87
C ARG A 158 -17.62 19.25 4.26
N ARG A 159 -16.95 18.79 5.29
CA ARG A 159 -17.35 18.95 6.69
C ARG A 159 -16.63 20.16 7.28
#